data_901aa4cf236e5a8fb11fb5745377d124
#
_entry.id   901aa4cf236e5a8fb11fb5745377d124
#
_cell.length_a   1.000
_cell.length_b   1.000
_cell.length_c   1.000
_cell.angle_alpha   90.00
_cell.angle_beta   90.00
_cell.angle_gamma   90.00
#
_symmetry.space_group_name_H-M   'P 1'
#
loop_
_entity.id
_entity.type
_entity.pdbx_description
1 polymer ?
#
loop_
_entity_poly.entity_id
_entity_poly.type
_entity_poly.pdbx_seq_one_letter_code
_entity_poly.pdbx_strand_id
1 'polypeptide(L)'
;MQIGIDLGASKIEYVLLDDSGNEHHRERIEVPKDYKNTLAVIKKIVINLEKKAGKELPVGVCHPGIHSIQTGLVKNAPNSFWINGKPLQRDLRAEIGKEIYCENDANCFALSEAIDGSGKHYK
;
A
#
# COMPACT_ATOMS: atom_id res chain seq x y z
N MET A 1 -12.51 -9.46 0.92
CA MET A 1 -11.27 -9.13 1.66
C MET A 1 -10.32 -8.32 0.81
N GLN A 2 -9.49 -7.53 1.45
CA GLN A 2 -8.51 -6.73 0.75
C GLN A 2 -7.29 -6.50 1.63
N ILE A 3 -6.16 -6.19 1.01
CA ILE A 3 -4.92 -5.90 1.70
C ILE A 3 -4.66 -4.40 1.62
N GLY A 4 -4.41 -3.77 2.77
CA GLY A 4 -3.99 -2.38 2.82
C GLY A 4 -2.57 -2.30 3.34
N ILE A 5 -1.72 -1.54 2.67
CA ILE A 5 -0.33 -1.36 3.06
C ILE A 5 -0.05 0.13 3.16
N ASP A 6 0.47 0.55 4.31
CA ASP A 6 0.86 1.94 4.54
C ASP A 6 2.38 2.00 4.58
N LEU A 7 2.96 2.54 3.52
CA LEU A 7 4.41 2.67 3.39
C LEU A 7 4.83 4.01 3.99
N GLY A 8 5.28 3.97 5.23
CA GLY A 8 5.75 5.17 5.91
C GLY A 8 7.24 5.40 5.73
N ALA A 9 7.76 6.42 6.38
CA ALA A 9 9.17 6.77 6.30
C ALA A 9 10.05 5.81 7.09
N SER A 10 9.53 5.24 8.19
CA SER A 10 10.31 4.34 9.04
C SER A 10 9.65 2.99 9.23
N LYS A 11 8.35 2.90 9.00
CA LYS A 11 7.59 1.66 9.22
C LYS A 11 6.68 1.38 8.04
N ILE A 12 6.48 0.10 7.77
CA ILE A 12 5.42 -0.35 6.87
C ILE A 12 4.37 -1.01 7.75
N GLU A 13 3.15 -0.50 7.67
CA GLU A 13 2.03 -1.11 8.38
C GLU A 13 1.13 -1.78 7.37
N TYR A 14 0.66 -2.99 7.66
CA TYR A 14 -0.22 -3.66 6.72
C TYR A 14 -1.37 -4.34 7.47
N VAL A 15 -2.48 -4.48 6.77
CA VAL A 15 -3.72 -4.96 7.36
C VAL A 15 -4.46 -5.81 6.35
N LEU A 16 -5.13 -6.84 6.86
CA LEU A 16 -6.05 -7.65 6.09
C LEU A 16 -7.46 -7.31 6.56
N LEU A 17 -8.27 -6.78 5.64
CA LEU A 17 -9.63 -6.35 5.95
C LEU A 17 -10.65 -7.25 5.26
N ASP A 18 -11.75 -7.53 5.93
CA ASP A 18 -12.86 -8.23 5.28
C ASP A 18 -13.79 -7.22 4.61
N ASP A 19 -14.84 -7.72 3.97
CA ASP A 19 -15.76 -6.88 3.20
C ASP A 19 -16.55 -5.92 4.08
N SER A 20 -16.59 -6.17 5.38
CA SER A 20 -17.26 -5.29 6.33
C SER A 20 -16.31 -4.26 6.95
N GLY A 21 -15.04 -4.29 6.57
CA GLY A 21 -14.04 -3.37 7.11
C GLY A 21 -13.41 -3.84 8.41
N ASN A 22 -13.67 -5.06 8.83
CA ASN A 22 -13.07 -5.61 10.05
C ASN A 22 -11.66 -6.09 9.77
N GLU A 23 -10.76 -5.81 10.70
CA GLU A 23 -9.37 -6.24 10.60
C GLU A 23 -9.22 -7.67 11.05
N HIS A 24 -8.63 -8.49 10.19
CA HIS A 24 -8.30 -9.87 10.52
C HIS A 24 -6.84 -10.05 10.86
N HIS A 25 -6.01 -9.08 10.50
CA HIS A 25 -4.58 -9.13 10.76
C HIS A 25 -4.01 -7.73 10.59
N ARG A 26 -3.16 -7.31 11.50
CA ARG A 26 -2.48 -6.01 11.40
C ARG A 26 -1.08 -6.16 11.99
N GLU A 27 -0.08 -5.69 11.25
CA GLU A 27 1.30 -5.72 11.70
C GLU A 27 2.04 -4.50 11.21
N ARG A 28 3.16 -4.22 11.84
CA ARG A 28 4.03 -3.11 11.51
C ARG A 28 5.46 -3.59 11.53
N ILE A 29 6.21 -3.29 10.49
CA ILE A 29 7.61 -3.69 10.38
C ILE A 29 8.44 -2.48 9.99
N GLU A 30 9.76 -2.59 10.15
CA GLU A 30 10.65 -1.52 9.72
C GLU A 30 10.76 -1.49 8.20
N VAL A 31 10.81 -0.28 7.64
CA VAL A 31 10.97 -0.14 6.21
C VAL A 31 12.45 -0.27 5.85
N PRO A 32 12.79 -1.10 4.86
CA PRO A 32 14.16 -1.09 4.32
C PRO A 32 14.32 0.24 3.56
N LYS A 33 15.29 1.03 3.92
CA LYS A 33 15.45 2.35 3.29
C LYS A 33 16.16 2.22 1.94
N ASP A 34 15.62 1.39 1.11
CA ASP A 34 16.15 1.00 -0.18
C ASP A 34 14.98 0.59 -1.07
N TYR A 35 14.94 1.13 -2.28
CA TYR A 35 13.80 0.92 -3.17
C TYR A 35 13.56 -0.54 -3.50
N LYS A 36 14.60 -1.22 -3.95
CA LYS A 36 14.49 -2.61 -4.38
C LYS A 36 14.02 -3.53 -3.25
N ASN A 37 14.58 -3.35 -2.06
CA ASN A 37 14.20 -4.17 -0.92
C ASN A 37 12.80 -3.82 -0.41
N THR A 38 12.40 -2.56 -0.56
CA THR A 38 11.04 -2.16 -0.22
C THR A 38 10.03 -2.89 -1.10
N LEU A 39 10.28 -2.97 -2.40
CA LEU A 39 9.41 -3.71 -3.31
C LEU A 39 9.34 -5.19 -2.91
N ALA A 40 10.48 -5.78 -2.59
CA ALA A 40 10.54 -7.19 -2.20
C ALA A 40 9.76 -7.47 -0.93
N VAL A 41 9.87 -6.57 0.06
CA VAL A 41 9.15 -6.71 1.32
C VAL A 41 7.64 -6.61 1.10
N ILE A 42 7.20 -5.66 0.28
CA ILE A 42 5.78 -5.52 -0.01
C ILE A 42 5.24 -6.77 -0.72
N LYS A 43 6.01 -7.31 -1.66
CA LYS A 43 5.63 -8.56 -2.32
C LYS A 43 5.47 -9.69 -1.31
N LYS A 44 6.39 -9.81 -0.38
CA LYS A 44 6.33 -10.85 0.65
C LYS A 44 5.09 -10.69 1.52
N ILE A 45 4.77 -9.45 1.90
CA ILE A 45 3.57 -9.17 2.68
C ILE A 45 2.33 -9.65 1.94
N VAL A 46 2.21 -9.30 0.66
CA VAL A 46 1.05 -9.67 -0.14
C VAL A 46 0.91 -11.19 -0.23
N ILE A 47 2.02 -11.87 -0.54
CA ILE A 47 2.01 -13.33 -0.66
C ILE A 47 1.57 -13.98 0.66
N ASN A 48 2.10 -13.52 1.78
CA ASN A 48 1.77 -14.10 3.08
C ASN A 48 0.32 -13.87 3.46
N LEU A 49 -0.22 -12.68 3.19
CA LEU A 49 -1.60 -12.39 3.51
C LEU A 49 -2.57 -13.15 2.59
N GLU A 50 -2.21 -13.31 1.33
CA GLU A 50 -3.03 -14.10 0.41
C GLU A 50 -3.04 -15.56 0.80
N LYS A 51 -1.93 -16.09 1.27
CA LYS A 51 -1.89 -17.45 1.80
C LYS A 51 -2.81 -17.60 3.01
N LYS A 52 -2.79 -16.62 3.90
CA LYS A 52 -3.63 -16.62 5.09
C LYS A 52 -5.12 -16.59 4.71
N ALA A 53 -5.46 -15.82 3.69
CA ALA A 53 -6.83 -15.71 3.22
C ALA A 53 -7.26 -16.88 2.32
N GLY A 54 -6.30 -17.59 1.77
CA GLY A 54 -6.56 -18.70 0.85
C GLY A 54 -6.97 -18.29 -0.54
N LYS A 55 -6.71 -17.05 -0.94
CA LYS A 55 -7.07 -16.57 -2.27
C LYS A 55 -6.34 -15.28 -2.59
N GLU A 56 -6.37 -14.89 -3.87
CA GLU A 56 -5.82 -13.59 -4.28
C GLU A 56 -6.76 -12.47 -3.82
N LEU A 57 -6.15 -11.34 -3.47
CA LEU A 57 -6.88 -10.21 -2.89
C LEU A 57 -6.49 -8.91 -3.57
N PRO A 58 -7.42 -7.93 -3.63
CA PRO A 58 -7.05 -6.58 -4.03
C PRO A 58 -6.03 -5.99 -3.06
N VAL A 59 -5.09 -5.20 -3.59
CA VAL A 59 -4.03 -4.59 -2.78
C VAL A 59 -4.00 -3.09 -3.02
N GLY A 60 -4.06 -2.33 -1.93
CA GLY A 60 -3.87 -0.90 -1.97
C GLY A 60 -2.64 -0.52 -1.16
N VAL A 61 -1.83 0.38 -1.69
CA VAL A 61 -0.61 0.86 -1.04
C VAL A 61 -0.71 2.36 -0.88
N CYS A 62 -0.58 2.82 0.36
CA CYS A 62 -0.49 4.24 0.69
C CYS A 62 0.98 4.59 0.85
N HIS A 63 1.39 5.72 0.31
CA HIS A 63 2.79 6.12 0.36
C HIS A 63 2.91 7.63 0.52
N PRO A 64 4.05 8.14 1.04
CA PRO A 64 4.27 9.58 1.10
C PRO A 64 4.52 10.14 -0.30
N GLY A 65 4.30 11.44 -0.45
CA GLY A 65 4.44 12.09 -1.73
C GLY A 65 3.26 11.81 -2.63
N ILE A 66 3.38 12.17 -3.88
CA ILE A 66 2.31 12.01 -4.86
C ILE A 66 2.86 11.37 -6.13
N HIS A 67 1.99 10.70 -6.87
CA HIS A 67 2.32 10.22 -8.20
C HIS A 67 2.05 11.33 -9.21
N SER A 68 3.03 11.60 -10.06
CA SER A 68 2.82 12.51 -11.16
C SER A 68 1.91 11.84 -12.19
N ILE A 69 0.83 12.51 -12.58
CA ILE A 69 -0.07 11.97 -13.59
C ILE A 69 0.66 11.83 -14.93
N GLN A 70 1.57 12.76 -15.20
CA GLN A 70 2.29 12.79 -16.48
C GLN A 70 3.39 11.74 -16.59
N THR A 71 4.11 11.49 -15.51
CA THR A 71 5.27 10.61 -15.55
C THR A 71 5.08 9.29 -14.83
N GLY A 72 4.10 9.21 -13.92
CA GLY A 72 3.90 8.03 -13.09
C GLY A 72 4.94 7.88 -11.98
N LEU A 73 5.78 8.89 -11.78
CA LEU A 73 6.84 8.84 -10.78
C LEU A 73 6.41 9.49 -9.48
N VAL A 74 6.89 8.96 -8.37
CA VAL A 74 6.64 9.54 -7.05
C VAL A 74 7.49 10.80 -6.91
N LYS A 75 6.92 11.83 -6.30
CA LYS A 75 7.66 13.06 -6.00
C LYS A 75 7.18 13.63 -4.67
N ASN A 76 7.96 14.54 -4.13
CA ASN A 76 7.63 15.26 -2.87
C ASN A 76 7.50 14.33 -1.67
N ALA A 77 8.39 13.35 -1.55
CA ALA A 77 8.47 12.46 -0.41
C ALA A 77 9.79 12.68 0.33
N PRO A 78 9.90 13.76 1.12
CA PRO A 78 11.19 14.16 1.70
C PRO A 78 11.76 13.16 2.70
N ASN A 79 10.91 12.48 3.46
CA ASN A 79 11.35 11.51 4.46
C ASN A 79 11.46 10.09 3.92
N SER A 80 11.15 9.91 2.64
CA SER A 80 11.21 8.63 1.97
C SER A 80 11.89 8.82 0.62
N PHE A 81 13.08 9.43 0.67
CA PHE A 81 13.77 9.86 -0.56
C PHE A 81 14.05 8.72 -1.54
N TRP A 82 14.12 7.49 -1.04
CA TRP A 82 14.43 6.33 -1.89
C TRP A 82 13.31 5.97 -2.86
N ILE A 83 12.10 6.53 -2.68
CA ILE A 83 11.00 6.30 -3.63
C ILE A 83 10.80 7.48 -4.58
N ASN A 84 11.42 8.64 -4.30
CA ASN A 84 11.29 9.80 -5.18
C ASN A 84 11.89 9.49 -6.55
N GLY A 85 11.19 9.90 -7.60
CA GLY A 85 11.64 9.66 -8.96
C GLY A 85 11.44 8.24 -9.43
N LYS A 86 10.73 7.41 -8.65
CA LYS A 86 10.51 6.01 -8.97
C LYS A 86 9.07 5.77 -9.41
N PRO A 87 8.84 4.89 -10.38
CA PRO A 87 7.49 4.51 -10.79
C PRO A 87 6.94 3.41 -9.89
N LEU A 88 6.63 3.79 -8.65
CA LEU A 88 6.30 2.85 -7.58
C LEU A 88 5.17 1.90 -7.96
N GLN A 89 4.06 2.44 -8.47
CA GLN A 89 2.91 1.60 -8.79
C GLN A 89 3.23 0.60 -9.91
N ARG A 90 3.90 1.08 -10.95
CA ARG A 90 4.29 0.22 -12.06
C ARG A 90 5.22 -0.90 -11.60
N ASP A 91 6.20 -0.55 -10.77
CA ASP A 91 7.20 -1.52 -10.32
C ASP A 91 6.59 -2.53 -9.36
N LEU A 92 5.65 -2.10 -8.50
CA LEU A 92 4.95 -3.03 -7.63
C LEU A 92 4.08 -3.99 -8.42
N ARG A 93 3.39 -3.50 -9.46
CA ARG A 93 2.61 -4.37 -10.33
C ARG A 93 3.48 -5.41 -11.00
N ALA A 94 4.65 -5.02 -11.48
CA ALA A 94 5.58 -5.93 -12.13
C ALA A 94 6.17 -6.93 -11.14
N GLU A 95 6.54 -6.46 -9.95
CA GLU A 95 7.17 -7.31 -8.95
C GLU A 95 6.20 -8.35 -8.39
N ILE A 96 4.96 -7.97 -8.15
CA ILE A 96 3.95 -8.82 -7.52
C ILE A 96 3.15 -9.60 -8.58
N GLY A 97 3.09 -9.08 -9.79
CA GLY A 97 2.42 -9.76 -10.89
C GLY A 97 0.92 -9.60 -10.88
N LYS A 98 0.41 -8.52 -10.32
CA LYS A 98 -1.03 -8.25 -10.27
C LYS A 98 -1.27 -6.76 -10.14
N GLU A 99 -2.52 -6.36 -10.25
CA GLU A 99 -2.92 -4.97 -10.13
C GLU A 99 -2.73 -4.50 -8.70
N ILE A 100 -2.06 -3.36 -8.54
CA ILE A 100 -1.82 -2.72 -7.26
C ILE A 100 -2.26 -1.27 -7.39
N TYR A 101 -2.99 -0.77 -6.40
CA TYR A 101 -3.41 0.62 -6.38
C TYR A 101 -2.55 1.39 -5.39
N CYS A 102 -1.92 2.47 -5.86
CA CYS A 102 -1.09 3.32 -5.02
C CYS A 102 -1.73 4.70 -4.89
N GLU A 103 -1.70 5.24 -3.68
CA GLU A 103 -2.28 6.54 -3.40
C GLU A 103 -1.43 7.24 -2.35
N ASN A 104 -1.42 8.58 -2.32
CA ASN A 104 -0.66 9.26 -1.30
C ASN A 104 -1.36 9.14 0.06
N ASP A 105 -0.61 9.37 1.14
CA ASP A 105 -1.11 9.15 2.50
C ASP A 105 -2.39 9.91 2.80
N ALA A 106 -2.49 11.15 2.35
CA ALA A 106 -3.67 11.97 2.62
C ALA A 106 -4.92 11.37 1.96
N ASN A 107 -4.80 10.93 0.71
CA ASN A 107 -5.92 10.33 0.00
C ASN A 107 -6.30 8.99 0.59
N CYS A 108 -5.32 8.21 1.03
CA CYS A 108 -5.59 6.94 1.68
C CYS A 108 -6.30 7.12 3.00
N PHE A 109 -5.92 8.14 3.76
CA PHE A 109 -6.57 8.42 5.03
C PHE A 109 -8.04 8.78 4.81
N ALA A 110 -8.31 9.64 3.83
CA ALA A 110 -9.68 10.03 3.51
C ALA A 110 -10.53 8.84 3.07
N LEU A 111 -9.93 7.96 2.25
CA LEU A 111 -10.61 6.77 1.79
C LEU A 111 -10.91 5.81 2.92
N SER A 112 -9.95 5.64 3.84
CA SER A 112 -10.12 4.78 4.99
C SER A 112 -11.24 5.28 5.89
N GLU A 113 -11.31 6.59 6.12
CA GLU A 113 -12.39 7.19 6.90
C GLU A 113 -13.74 6.93 6.24
N ALA A 114 -13.80 7.07 4.93
CA ALA A 114 -15.04 6.83 4.19
C ALA A 114 -15.48 5.37 4.27
N ILE A 115 -14.54 4.44 4.35
CA ILE A 115 -14.84 3.01 4.41
C ILE A 115 -15.22 2.58 5.83
N ASP A 116 -14.42 3.00 6.81
CA ASP A 116 -14.54 2.49 8.18
C ASP A 116 -15.59 3.18 9.02
N GLY A 117 -15.81 4.47 8.78
CA GLY A 117 -16.75 5.24 9.57
C GLY A 117 -18.15 5.16 9.00
N SER A 118 -18.83 6.28 9.09
CA SER A 118 -20.14 6.43 8.52
C SER A 118 -20.09 6.31 7.00
N GLY A 119 -18.89 6.39 6.45
CA GLY A 119 -18.69 6.39 5.02
C GLY A 119 -18.67 5.03 4.36
N LYS A 120 -18.94 3.96 5.09
CA LYS A 120 -18.95 2.62 4.52
C LYS A 120 -19.83 2.50 3.28
N HIS A 121 -20.85 3.29 3.23
CA HIS A 121 -21.80 3.24 2.13
C HIS A 121 -21.34 4.03 0.92
N TYR A 122 -20.18 4.57 0.94
CA TYR A 122 -19.61 5.26 -0.22
C TYR A 122 -19.10 4.31 -1.28
N LYS A 123 -19.11 3.07 -0.97
CA LYS A 123 -18.54 2.07 -1.88
C LYS A 123 -19.32 1.93 -3.15
#